data_0b512f0ee702deef0004cd9f5ae30a7c
#
_entry.id   0b512f0ee702deef0004cd9f5ae30a7c
#
_cell.length_a   1.000
_cell.length_b   1.000
_cell.length_c   1.000
_cell.angle_alpha   90.00
_cell.angle_beta   90.00
_cell.angle_gamma   90.00
#
_symmetry.space_group_name_H-M   'P 1'
#
loop_
_entity.id
_entity.type
_entity.pdbx_description
1 polymer ?
#
loop_
_entity_poly.entity_id
_entity_poly.type
_entity_poly.pdbx_seq_one_letter_code
_entity_poly.pdbx_strand_id
1 'polypeptide(L)'
;MTGGQDTRVSLAALLATRPGQRPRLVYRTHRARRADQRKGFIEHEYARFLDAAHQQPGAPVVLVWDNLNTHTSGAMRELIAARDWLTVFQLPPYASELNPVELVWANLKRSLANLTKHNITQLTALVKTRLRRMQYRPGLLEGFLAKPGLDLTPLR
;
A
#
# COMPACT_ATOMS: atom_id res chain seq x y z
N MET A 1 -7.29 22.91 28.62
CA MET A 1 -6.23 22.59 27.62
C MET A 1 -6.61 21.31 26.94
N THR A 2 -7.18 21.41 25.80
CA THR A 2 -7.42 20.27 24.93
C THR A 2 -6.12 19.93 24.25
N GLY A 3 -5.39 18.96 24.81
CA GLY A 3 -4.27 18.34 24.14
C GLY A 3 -4.76 17.78 22.80
N GLY A 4 -4.36 18.39 21.71
CA GLY A 4 -4.65 17.87 20.37
C GLY A 4 -4.08 16.48 20.30
N GLN A 5 -4.95 15.48 20.38
CA GLN A 5 -4.59 14.14 19.99
C GLN A 5 -4.27 14.20 18.50
N ASP A 6 -3.00 14.18 18.18
CA ASP A 6 -2.50 14.12 16.81
C ASP A 6 -2.83 12.71 16.27
N THR A 7 -4.09 12.53 15.93
CA THR A 7 -4.67 11.25 15.51
C THR A 7 -4.41 11.09 14.02
N ARG A 8 -3.38 10.32 13.71
CA ARG A 8 -2.94 10.05 12.35
C ARG A 8 -3.34 8.64 11.91
N VAL A 9 -3.90 8.54 10.73
CA VAL A 9 -4.11 7.27 10.05
C VAL A 9 -3.00 7.04 9.05
N SER A 10 -2.28 5.95 9.21
CA SER A 10 -1.30 5.49 8.23
C SER A 10 -1.92 4.41 7.35
N LEU A 11 -1.58 4.43 6.08
CA LEU A 11 -2.10 3.53 5.07
C LEU A 11 -0.97 2.80 4.39
N ALA A 12 -1.16 1.51 4.14
CA ALA A 12 -0.33 0.71 3.27
C ALA A 12 -1.21 0.02 2.24
N ALA A 13 -0.75 -0.02 0.99
CA ALA A 13 -1.47 -0.68 -0.09
C ALA A 13 -0.51 -1.39 -1.04
N LEU A 14 -1.02 -2.47 -1.63
CA LEU A 14 -0.38 -3.21 -2.71
C LEU A 14 -1.33 -3.25 -3.90
N LEU A 15 -0.81 -2.92 -5.06
CA LEU A 15 -1.43 -3.26 -6.34
C LEU A 15 -0.78 -4.56 -6.84
N ALA A 16 -1.56 -5.62 -6.83
CA ALA A 16 -1.11 -6.93 -7.26
C ALA A 16 -1.69 -7.25 -8.63
N THR A 17 -0.86 -7.77 -9.51
CA THR A 17 -1.27 -8.20 -10.83
C THR A 17 -0.62 -9.54 -11.18
N ARG A 18 -1.33 -10.33 -11.96
CA ARG A 18 -0.87 -11.58 -12.53
C ARG A 18 -1.33 -11.65 -13.98
N PRO A 19 -0.47 -12.10 -14.93
CA PRO A 19 -0.87 -12.22 -16.32
C PRO A 19 -2.17 -13.03 -16.47
N GLY A 20 -3.13 -12.50 -17.25
CA GLY A 20 -4.43 -13.11 -17.47
C GLY A 20 -5.44 -12.97 -16.34
N GLN A 21 -5.12 -12.27 -15.26
CA GLN A 21 -6.02 -12.03 -14.15
C GLN A 21 -6.26 -10.53 -13.94
N ARG A 22 -7.39 -10.21 -13.31
CA ARG A 22 -7.71 -8.83 -12.93
C ARG A 22 -6.76 -8.35 -11.84
N PRO A 23 -6.32 -7.09 -11.88
CA PRO A 23 -5.52 -6.52 -10.81
C PRO A 23 -6.31 -6.45 -9.51
N ARG A 24 -5.59 -6.50 -8.40
CA ARG A 24 -6.16 -6.49 -7.06
C ARG A 24 -5.51 -5.40 -6.22
N LEU A 25 -6.32 -4.71 -5.44
CA LEU A 25 -5.86 -3.78 -4.43
C LEU A 25 -6.00 -4.43 -3.05
N VAL A 26 -4.90 -4.52 -2.33
CA VAL A 26 -4.87 -4.97 -0.93
C VAL A 26 -4.39 -3.80 -0.09
N TYR A 27 -5.05 -3.52 1.02
CA TYR A 27 -4.69 -2.40 1.89
C TYR A 27 -4.79 -2.74 3.36
N ARG A 28 -4.07 -1.96 4.17
CA ARG A 28 -4.14 -1.99 5.63
C ARG A 28 -4.16 -0.56 6.16
N THR A 29 -4.82 -0.38 7.29
CA THR A 29 -4.84 0.87 8.03
C THR A 29 -4.19 0.68 9.39
N HIS A 30 -3.42 1.67 9.82
CA HIS A 30 -2.82 1.72 11.15
C HIS A 30 -3.22 3.03 11.83
N ARG A 31 -3.68 2.92 13.07
CA ARG A 31 -4.01 4.09 13.91
C ARG A 31 -3.08 4.11 15.10
N ALA A 32 -2.31 5.16 15.24
CA ALA A 32 -1.58 5.39 16.48
C ALA A 32 -2.58 5.73 17.59
N ARG A 33 -2.67 4.88 18.61
CA ARG A 33 -3.60 5.07 19.73
C ARG A 33 -3.04 5.96 20.84
N ARG A 34 -1.72 6.11 20.91
CA ARG A 34 -0.99 6.92 21.90
C ARG A 34 0.07 7.75 21.22
N ALA A 35 0.39 8.90 21.82
CA ALA A 35 1.39 9.81 21.30
C ALA A 35 2.81 9.21 21.26
N ASP A 36 3.07 8.21 22.10
CA ASP A 36 4.34 7.49 22.19
C ASP A 36 4.49 6.33 21.19
N GLN A 37 3.40 5.97 20.50
CA GLN A 37 3.46 4.92 19.49
C GLN A 37 4.09 5.42 18.21
N ARG A 38 4.87 4.54 17.57
CA ARG A 38 5.49 4.82 16.28
C ARG A 38 4.42 5.18 15.25
N LYS A 39 4.60 6.34 14.61
CA LYS A 39 3.68 6.85 13.59
C LYS A 39 3.92 6.12 12.28
N GLY A 40 3.15 5.10 11.99
CA GLY A 40 3.21 4.37 10.73
C GLY A 40 3.45 2.88 10.91
N PHE A 41 3.59 2.20 9.80
CA PHE A 41 3.85 0.76 9.78
C PHE A 41 5.31 0.47 10.11
N ILE A 42 5.54 -0.55 10.94
CA ILE A 42 6.86 -1.09 11.23
C ILE A 42 7.13 -2.33 10.35
N GLU A 43 8.36 -2.79 10.36
CA GLU A 43 8.83 -3.88 9.49
C GLU A 43 7.99 -5.14 9.60
N HIS A 44 7.68 -5.58 10.82
CA HIS A 44 6.84 -6.76 11.06
C HIS A 44 5.41 -6.62 10.52
N GLU A 45 4.85 -5.42 10.58
CA GLU A 45 3.53 -5.16 10.03
C GLU A 45 3.52 -5.25 8.50
N TYR A 46 4.55 -4.73 7.83
CA TYR A 46 4.74 -4.92 6.40
C TYR A 46 4.92 -6.39 6.03
N ALA A 47 5.71 -7.13 6.79
CA ALA A 47 5.92 -8.55 6.55
C ALA A 47 4.60 -9.34 6.68
N ARG A 48 3.80 -9.07 7.70
CA ARG A 48 2.47 -9.69 7.86
C ARG A 48 1.52 -9.30 6.72
N PHE A 49 1.61 -8.07 6.25
CA PHE A 49 0.82 -7.61 5.13
C PHE A 49 1.18 -8.36 3.83
N LEU A 50 2.45 -8.56 3.57
CA LEU A 50 2.94 -9.33 2.44
C LEU A 50 2.54 -10.81 2.56
N ASP A 51 2.64 -11.40 3.75
CA ASP A 51 2.21 -12.77 4.00
C ASP A 51 0.71 -12.95 3.70
N ALA A 52 -0.12 -12.02 4.16
CA ALA A 52 -1.55 -12.04 3.89
C ALA A 52 -1.86 -11.91 2.40
N ALA A 53 -1.14 -11.05 1.69
CA ALA A 53 -1.30 -10.89 0.25
C ALA A 53 -0.86 -12.16 -0.52
N HIS A 54 0.15 -12.87 -0.04
CA HIS A 54 0.65 -14.10 -0.63
C HIS A 54 -0.29 -15.31 -0.43
N GLN A 55 -1.04 -15.36 0.65
CA GLN A 55 -1.90 -16.51 0.98
C GLN A 55 -2.89 -16.87 -0.13
N GLN A 56 -3.39 -15.91 -0.87
CA GLN A 56 -4.38 -16.16 -1.91
C GLN A 56 -3.77 -16.73 -3.20
N PRO A 57 -2.74 -16.11 -3.81
CA PRO A 57 -2.13 -16.65 -5.01
C PRO A 57 -1.29 -17.90 -4.75
N GLY A 58 -0.69 -18.05 -3.57
CA GLY A 58 0.21 -19.15 -3.24
C GLY A 58 1.40 -19.31 -4.19
N ALA A 59 1.71 -18.29 -4.98
CA ALA A 59 2.72 -18.28 -6.03
C ALA A 59 3.86 -17.32 -5.65
N PRO A 60 5.05 -17.46 -6.26
CA PRO A 60 6.13 -16.50 -6.07
C PRO A 60 5.68 -15.07 -6.35
N VAL A 61 6.11 -14.14 -5.52
CA VAL A 61 5.75 -12.72 -5.58
C VAL A 61 6.99 -11.91 -5.90
N VAL A 62 6.88 -11.04 -6.89
CA VAL A 62 7.84 -9.97 -7.15
C VAL A 62 7.25 -8.67 -6.62
N LEU A 63 7.89 -8.11 -5.62
CA LEU A 63 7.48 -6.85 -5.00
C LEU A 63 8.36 -5.72 -5.53
N VAL A 64 7.72 -4.67 -6.00
CA VAL A 64 8.38 -3.41 -6.36
C VAL A 64 7.89 -2.33 -5.39
N TRP A 65 8.80 -1.70 -4.69
CA TRP A 65 8.47 -0.63 -3.75
C TRP A 65 9.53 0.47 -3.70
N ASP A 66 9.21 1.56 -3.00
CA ASP A 66 10.10 2.70 -2.85
C ASP A 66 11.18 2.48 -1.76
N ASN A 67 12.02 3.50 -1.56
CA ASN A 67 13.14 3.47 -0.62
C ASN A 67 12.76 4.02 0.77
N LEU A 68 11.54 3.80 1.24
CA LEU A 68 11.18 4.16 2.60
C LEU A 68 12.12 3.49 3.61
N ASN A 69 12.50 4.18 4.67
CA ASN A 69 13.47 3.67 5.65
C ASN A 69 13.09 2.29 6.22
N THR A 70 11.80 2.05 6.48
CA THR A 70 11.32 0.74 6.91
C THR A 70 11.43 -0.34 5.83
N HIS A 71 11.43 0.04 4.55
CA HIS A 71 11.61 -0.89 3.43
C HIS A 71 13.07 -1.31 3.25
N THR A 72 14.01 -0.47 3.65
CA THR A 72 15.46 -0.66 3.44
C THR A 72 16.22 -1.06 4.69
N SER A 73 15.57 -1.16 5.85
CA SER A 73 16.22 -1.48 7.12
C SER A 73 16.81 -2.89 7.14
N GLY A 74 17.79 -3.12 8.01
CA GLY A 74 18.36 -4.44 8.24
C GLY A 74 17.32 -5.45 8.69
N ALA A 75 16.40 -5.05 9.58
CA ALA A 75 15.28 -5.89 10.03
C ALA A 75 14.39 -6.30 8.86
N MET A 76 14.07 -5.39 7.94
CA MET A 76 13.27 -5.72 6.77
C MET A 76 14.01 -6.66 5.82
N ARG A 77 15.31 -6.49 5.62
CA ARG A 77 16.12 -7.41 4.81
C ARG A 77 16.08 -8.83 5.34
N GLU A 78 16.17 -9.01 6.64
CA GLU A 78 16.04 -10.32 7.29
C GLU A 78 14.64 -10.94 7.09
N LEU A 79 13.59 -10.14 7.25
CA LEU A 79 12.21 -10.58 7.03
C LEU A 79 11.96 -11.01 5.58
N ILE A 80 12.54 -10.31 4.61
CA ILE A 80 12.48 -10.65 3.20
C ILE A 80 13.27 -11.95 2.92
N ALA A 81 14.46 -12.06 3.47
CA ALA A 81 15.32 -13.24 3.28
C ALA A 81 14.69 -14.54 3.85
N ALA A 82 13.85 -14.43 4.87
CA ALA A 82 13.12 -15.54 5.47
C ALA A 82 11.98 -16.07 4.58
N ARG A 83 11.64 -15.37 3.48
CA ARG A 83 10.54 -15.69 2.57
C ARG A 83 11.08 -16.06 1.20
N ASP A 84 11.17 -17.34 0.91
CA ASP A 84 11.70 -17.87 -0.35
C ASP A 84 10.82 -17.55 -1.56
N TRP A 85 9.54 -17.28 -1.34
CA TRP A 85 8.57 -16.90 -2.37
C TRP A 85 8.61 -15.41 -2.74
N LEU A 86 9.39 -14.58 -2.02
CA LEU A 86 9.41 -13.11 -2.17
C LEU A 86 10.73 -12.64 -2.78
N THR A 87 10.63 -11.97 -3.93
CA THR A 87 11.74 -11.23 -4.54
C THR A 87 11.40 -9.75 -4.55
N VAL A 88 12.32 -8.91 -4.06
CA VAL A 88 12.09 -7.48 -3.90
C VAL A 88 13.00 -6.67 -4.80
N PHE A 89 12.41 -5.72 -5.52
CA PHE A 89 13.12 -4.69 -6.27
C PHE A 89 12.74 -3.31 -5.72
N GLN A 90 13.74 -2.51 -5.41
CA GLN A 90 13.51 -1.14 -4.98
C GLN A 90 13.52 -0.20 -6.17
N LEU A 91 12.56 0.72 -6.19
CA LEU A 91 12.55 1.80 -7.17
C LEU A 91 13.77 2.71 -6.99
N PRO A 92 14.28 3.30 -8.08
CA PRO A 92 15.33 4.29 -7.97
C PRO A 92 14.92 5.45 -7.06
N PRO A 93 15.86 6.12 -6.39
CA PRO A 93 15.57 7.34 -5.65
C PRO A 93 14.89 8.38 -6.58
N TYR A 94 13.93 9.11 -6.03
CA TYR A 94 13.15 10.15 -6.75
C TYR A 94 12.31 9.63 -7.93
N ALA A 95 12.01 8.36 -7.99
CA ALA A 95 11.18 7.75 -9.03
C ALA A 95 9.83 7.24 -8.50
N SER A 96 9.23 7.97 -7.56
CA SER A 96 7.94 7.60 -6.96
C SER A 96 6.81 7.53 -7.99
N GLU A 97 6.89 8.31 -9.07
CA GLU A 97 5.92 8.28 -10.15
C GLU A 97 5.87 6.95 -10.92
N LEU A 98 6.89 6.12 -10.79
CA LEU A 98 6.90 4.76 -11.35
C LEU A 98 6.11 3.77 -10.49
N ASN A 99 5.73 4.15 -9.28
CA ASN A 99 4.94 3.31 -8.39
C ASN A 99 3.44 3.58 -8.61
N PRO A 100 2.69 2.63 -9.19
CA PRO A 100 1.26 2.84 -9.47
C PRO A 100 0.40 3.04 -8.21
N VAL A 101 0.87 2.65 -7.03
CA VAL A 101 0.18 2.92 -5.75
C VAL A 101 0.05 4.42 -5.48
N GLU A 102 0.95 5.26 -5.99
CA GLU A 102 0.82 6.71 -5.88
C GLU A 102 -0.48 7.24 -6.51
N LEU A 103 -0.97 6.57 -7.55
CA LEU A 103 -2.26 6.91 -8.18
C LEU A 103 -3.46 6.51 -7.32
N VAL A 104 -3.34 5.45 -6.54
CA VAL A 104 -4.32 5.08 -5.51
C VAL A 104 -4.44 6.21 -4.48
N TRP A 105 -3.30 6.69 -3.98
CA TRP A 105 -3.26 7.79 -3.01
C TRP A 105 -3.80 9.09 -3.59
N ALA A 106 -3.46 9.43 -4.81
CA ALA A 106 -3.96 10.63 -5.48
C ALA A 106 -5.49 10.57 -5.66
N ASN A 107 -6.02 9.43 -6.06
CA ASN A 107 -7.46 9.22 -6.19
C ASN A 107 -8.17 9.34 -4.83
N LEU A 108 -7.62 8.71 -3.80
CA LEU A 108 -8.14 8.79 -2.44
C LEU A 108 -8.17 10.24 -1.94
N LYS A 109 -7.06 10.97 -2.06
CA LYS A 109 -6.96 12.37 -1.63
C LYS A 109 -7.99 13.26 -2.32
N ARG A 110 -8.17 13.11 -3.63
CA ARG A 110 -9.20 13.85 -4.38
C ARG A 110 -10.61 13.56 -3.88
N SER A 111 -10.90 12.31 -3.57
CA SER A 111 -12.22 11.91 -3.07
C SER A 111 -12.51 12.43 -1.66
N LEU A 112 -11.48 12.81 -0.90
CA LEU A 112 -11.58 13.34 0.47
C LEU A 112 -11.46 14.87 0.54
N ALA A 113 -11.08 15.55 -0.54
CA ALA A 113 -10.71 16.97 -0.54
C ALA A 113 -11.84 17.92 -0.11
N ASN A 114 -13.10 17.56 -0.37
CA ASN A 114 -14.27 18.41 -0.10
C ASN A 114 -15.03 18.01 1.17
N LEU A 115 -14.43 17.21 2.03
CA LEU A 115 -15.11 16.74 3.23
C LEU A 115 -14.82 17.64 4.42
N THR A 116 -15.84 17.86 5.23
CA THR A 116 -15.71 18.54 6.52
C THR A 116 -14.81 17.71 7.44
N LYS A 117 -14.16 18.40 8.40
CA LYS A 117 -13.32 17.73 9.39
C LYS A 117 -14.10 16.64 10.12
N HIS A 118 -13.63 15.40 10.00
CA HIS A 118 -14.14 14.25 10.73
C HIS A 118 -13.18 13.88 11.86
N ASN A 119 -13.72 13.24 12.90
CA ASN A 119 -12.85 12.60 13.89
C ASN A 119 -12.11 11.41 13.24
N ILE A 120 -11.06 10.92 13.92
CA ILE A 120 -10.22 9.85 13.38
C ILE A 120 -10.99 8.56 13.06
N THR A 121 -12.03 8.25 13.84
CA THR A 121 -12.86 7.05 13.61
C THR A 121 -13.68 7.20 12.33
N GLN A 122 -14.29 8.35 12.14
CA GLN A 122 -15.05 8.67 10.91
C GLN A 122 -14.14 8.70 9.69
N LEU A 123 -12.97 9.34 9.80
CA LEU A 123 -11.99 9.40 8.72
C LEU A 123 -11.52 7.99 8.33
N THR A 124 -11.19 7.15 9.30
CA THR A 124 -10.76 5.77 9.05
C THR A 124 -11.84 4.96 8.32
N ALA A 125 -13.08 5.06 8.77
CA ALA A 125 -14.21 4.38 8.13
C ALA A 125 -14.42 4.86 6.69
N LEU A 126 -14.31 6.15 6.46
CA LEU A 126 -14.46 6.75 5.13
C LEU A 126 -13.33 6.32 4.17
N VAL A 127 -12.09 6.34 4.65
CA VAL A 127 -10.93 5.86 3.89
C VAL A 127 -11.12 4.39 3.47
N LYS A 128 -11.50 3.53 4.40
CA LYS A 128 -11.78 2.12 4.12
C LYS A 128 -12.90 1.96 3.08
N THR A 129 -13.95 2.73 3.17
CA THR A 129 -15.05 2.72 2.20
C THR A 129 -14.57 3.10 0.80
N ARG A 130 -13.75 4.15 0.69
CA ARG A 130 -13.19 4.60 -0.60
C ARG A 130 -12.25 3.57 -1.21
N LEU A 131 -11.34 3.01 -0.43
CA LEU A 131 -10.43 1.96 -0.87
C LEU A 131 -11.18 0.69 -1.29
N ARG A 132 -12.20 0.31 -0.55
CA ARG A 132 -13.04 -0.83 -0.90
C ARG A 132 -13.76 -0.62 -2.23
N ARG A 133 -14.26 0.58 -2.51
CA ARG A 133 -14.85 0.90 -3.82
C ARG A 133 -13.85 0.75 -4.95
N MET A 134 -12.60 1.15 -4.75
CA MET A 134 -11.54 0.94 -5.74
C MET A 134 -11.27 -0.54 -6.00
N GLN A 135 -11.30 -1.39 -4.96
CA GLN A 135 -11.11 -2.84 -5.10
C GLN A 135 -12.11 -3.47 -6.08
N TYR A 136 -13.34 -2.95 -6.15
CA TYR A 136 -14.39 -3.44 -7.04
C TYR A 136 -14.40 -2.77 -8.41
N ARG A 137 -13.37 -2.01 -8.75
CA ARG A 137 -13.23 -1.32 -10.04
C ARG A 137 -11.93 -1.73 -10.74
N PRO A 138 -11.86 -2.96 -11.29
CA PRO A 138 -10.64 -3.45 -11.91
C PRO A 138 -10.17 -2.59 -13.08
N GLY A 139 -11.05 -1.99 -13.86
CA GLY A 139 -10.67 -1.05 -14.92
C GLY A 139 -9.94 0.19 -14.41
N LEU A 140 -10.30 0.71 -13.23
CA LEU A 140 -9.59 1.79 -12.59
C LEU A 140 -8.18 1.36 -12.17
N LEU A 141 -8.05 0.17 -11.58
CA LEU A 141 -6.76 -0.39 -11.15
C LEU A 141 -5.85 -0.68 -12.36
N GLU A 142 -6.40 -1.19 -13.45
CA GLU A 142 -5.69 -1.38 -14.72
C GLU A 142 -5.14 -0.06 -15.25
N GLY A 143 -5.93 1.01 -15.18
CA GLY A 143 -5.49 2.35 -15.55
C GLY A 143 -4.33 2.84 -14.70
N PHE A 144 -4.32 2.57 -13.40
CA PHE A 144 -3.22 2.92 -12.51
C PHE A 144 -1.93 2.16 -12.86
N LEU A 145 -2.04 0.90 -13.22
CA LEU A 145 -0.89 0.08 -13.63
C LEU A 145 -0.32 0.51 -15.00
N ALA A 146 -1.18 0.92 -15.91
CA ALA A 146 -0.79 1.31 -17.27
C ALA A 146 -0.10 2.68 -17.33
N LYS A 147 -0.51 3.62 -16.47
CA LYS A 147 -0.04 5.01 -16.53
C LYS A 147 1.48 5.18 -16.33
N PRO A 148 2.17 4.45 -15.44
CA PRO A 148 3.62 4.52 -15.33
C PRO A 148 4.39 3.88 -16.50
N GLY A 149 3.72 3.35 -17.49
CA GLY A 149 4.33 2.67 -18.63
C GLY A 149 4.75 1.23 -18.34
N LEU A 150 4.19 0.61 -17.31
CA LEU A 150 4.47 -0.80 -17.00
C LEU A 150 3.84 -1.70 -18.06
N ASP A 151 4.67 -2.42 -18.77
CA ASP A 151 4.23 -3.48 -19.68
C ASP A 151 4.21 -4.81 -18.93
N LEU A 152 3.01 -5.28 -18.64
CA LEU A 152 2.78 -6.53 -17.94
C LEU A 152 2.45 -7.69 -18.90
N THR A 153 2.69 -7.48 -20.20
CA THR A 153 2.51 -8.52 -21.20
C THR A 153 3.53 -9.63 -20.95
N PRO A 154 3.13 -10.91 -20.88
CA PRO A 154 4.07 -12.00 -20.73
C PRO A 154 5.08 -11.98 -21.88
N LEU A 155 6.35 -12.05 -21.55
CA LEU A 155 7.37 -12.32 -22.55
C LEU A 155 7.06 -13.67 -23.19
N ARG A 156 6.86 -13.68 -24.49
CA ARG A 156 6.65 -14.90 -25.28
C ARG A 156 7.93 -15.69 -25.40
#